data_8c80134abc3adc363075a2687f23029b
#
_entry.id   8c80134abc3adc363075a2687f23029b
#
_cell.length_a   1.000
_cell.length_b   1.000
_cell.length_c   1.000
_cell.angle_alpha   90.00
_cell.angle_beta   90.00
_cell.angle_gamma   90.00
#
_symmetry.space_group_name_H-M   'P 1'
#
loop_
_entity.id
_entity.type
_entity.pdbx_description
1 polymer ?
#
loop_
_entity_poly.entity_id
_entity_poly.type
_entity_poly.pdbx_seq_one_letter_code
_entity_poly.pdbx_strand_id
1 'polypeptide(L)'
;MDEYYRAIRLLPSWLAGPLGQLPAQTAAQIHELRFRTGCGVFVTLSGRQLPLQDLPECPLQLRACVLDQFQIEEIFHTLCGGAVHAHQTELAHGFLTTPSGCRVGVAGRYVDRDGQTVLQQVQGLNLRIARAVPVQLPDELLVQLKKHFIGMLLVGEPDSGKTTLLRQIARELAGMQRRACVVDERCEIFPPGDSEKMPPLDLLSGIPKERAVQMALRTLSPQVILLDELGTLAETAALEQGFYSGVDFVASVHAASVEEAARRPQVQALQRHGMLRVFVLLHGCTTPGKVRQVCTV
;
A
#
# COMPACT_ATOMS: atom_id res chain seq x y z
N MET A 1 -10.39 14.87 -6.04
CA MET A 1 -9.31 15.14 -7.02
C MET A 1 -8.66 13.79 -7.33
N ASP A 2 -8.46 13.43 -8.62
CA ASP A 2 -7.86 12.15 -9.02
C ASP A 2 -6.43 12.02 -8.46
N GLU A 3 -6.04 10.82 -8.07
CA GLU A 3 -4.73 10.50 -7.50
C GLU A 3 -3.58 10.83 -8.46
N TYR A 4 -3.82 10.76 -9.78
CA TYR A 4 -2.87 11.20 -10.79
C TYR A 4 -2.47 12.67 -10.59
N TYR A 5 -3.46 13.56 -10.48
CA TYR A 5 -3.19 15.00 -10.31
C TYR A 5 -2.53 15.32 -8.96
N ARG A 6 -2.70 14.49 -7.94
CA ARG A 6 -1.94 14.61 -6.69
C ARG A 6 -0.50 14.17 -6.86
N ALA A 7 -0.29 13.06 -7.57
CA ALA A 7 1.04 12.52 -7.79
C ALA A 7 1.90 13.47 -8.60
N ILE A 8 1.38 14.06 -9.69
CA ILE A 8 2.14 14.97 -10.54
C ILE A 8 2.48 16.30 -9.85
N ARG A 9 1.71 16.75 -8.85
CA ARG A 9 2.04 17.94 -8.05
C ARG A 9 3.33 17.82 -7.25
N LEU A 10 3.81 16.61 -7.06
CA LEU A 10 5.09 16.32 -6.41
C LEU A 10 6.27 16.41 -7.37
N LEU A 11 6.04 16.69 -8.64
CA LEU A 11 7.06 16.83 -9.66
C LEU A 11 7.45 18.31 -9.81
N PRO A 12 8.64 18.62 -10.37
CA PRO A 12 9.01 19.99 -10.74
C PRO A 12 7.96 20.65 -11.62
N SER A 13 7.77 21.95 -11.47
CA SER A 13 6.69 22.70 -12.14
C SER A 13 6.72 22.59 -13.67
N TRP A 14 7.93 22.54 -14.27
CA TRP A 14 8.11 22.40 -15.72
C TRP A 14 7.57 21.06 -16.25
N LEU A 15 7.48 20.04 -15.40
CA LEU A 15 6.95 18.71 -15.75
C LEU A 15 5.49 18.56 -15.27
N ALA A 16 5.18 19.01 -14.07
CA ALA A 16 3.84 18.94 -13.49
C ALA A 16 2.80 19.72 -14.29
N GLY A 17 3.17 20.92 -14.75
CA GLY A 17 2.28 21.77 -15.56
C GLY A 17 1.79 21.10 -16.84
N PRO A 18 2.70 20.67 -17.73
CA PRO A 18 2.31 19.92 -18.93
C PRO A 18 1.57 18.62 -18.63
N LEU A 19 2.03 17.79 -17.69
CA LEU A 19 1.33 16.54 -17.31
C LEU A 19 -0.08 16.81 -16.78
N GLY A 20 -0.30 17.96 -16.14
CA GLY A 20 -1.61 18.39 -15.67
C GLY A 20 -2.62 18.73 -16.78
N GLN A 21 -2.17 18.88 -18.03
CA GLN A 21 -3.03 19.14 -19.19
C GLN A 21 -3.62 17.87 -19.80
N LEU A 22 -3.16 16.67 -19.36
CA LEU A 22 -3.76 15.42 -19.83
C LEU A 22 -5.25 15.36 -19.44
N PRO A 23 -6.13 14.90 -20.37
CA PRO A 23 -7.55 14.72 -20.08
C PRO A 23 -7.78 13.80 -18.91
N ALA A 24 -8.82 14.05 -18.11
CA ALA A 24 -9.14 13.25 -16.93
C ALA A 24 -9.33 11.77 -17.25
N GLN A 25 -9.87 11.45 -18.44
CA GLN A 25 -10.07 10.07 -18.87
C GLN A 25 -8.74 9.35 -19.10
N THR A 26 -7.76 9.99 -19.74
CA THR A 26 -6.41 9.45 -19.95
C THR A 26 -5.65 9.39 -18.63
N ALA A 27 -5.68 10.46 -17.84
CA ALA A 27 -5.07 10.54 -16.51
C ALA A 27 -5.55 9.42 -15.59
N ALA A 28 -6.85 9.09 -15.63
CA ALA A 28 -7.46 8.01 -14.83
C ALA A 28 -6.91 6.62 -15.18
N GLN A 29 -6.35 6.42 -16.35
CA GLN A 29 -5.80 5.14 -16.80
C GLN A 29 -4.30 4.98 -16.55
N ILE A 30 -3.59 6.09 -16.22
CA ILE A 30 -2.15 6.04 -15.95
C ILE A 30 -1.92 5.49 -14.55
N HIS A 31 -1.15 4.40 -14.45
CA HIS A 31 -0.77 3.75 -13.19
C HIS A 31 0.66 4.07 -12.77
N GLU A 32 1.55 4.38 -13.74
CA GLU A 32 2.93 4.71 -13.48
C GLU A 32 3.43 5.79 -14.44
N LEU A 33 4.34 6.63 -13.95
CA LEU A 33 5.15 7.56 -14.72
C LEU A 33 6.61 7.15 -14.56
N ARG A 34 7.34 7.00 -15.67
CA ARG A 34 8.74 6.61 -15.66
C ARG A 34 9.61 7.65 -16.30
N PHE A 35 10.66 8.03 -15.61
CA PHE A 35 11.64 9.03 -16.00
C PHE A 35 13.01 8.38 -16.08
N ARG A 36 13.74 8.57 -17.16
CA ARG A 36 15.08 7.99 -17.35
C ARG A 36 15.98 8.96 -18.07
N THR A 37 17.25 9.03 -17.66
CA THR A 37 18.27 9.81 -18.35
C THR A 37 18.40 9.37 -19.80
N GLY A 38 18.42 10.33 -20.72
CA GLY A 38 18.52 10.10 -22.16
C GLY A 38 17.24 9.61 -22.84
N CYS A 39 16.12 9.60 -22.12
CA CYS A 39 14.83 9.15 -22.65
C CYS A 39 13.74 10.20 -22.43
N GLY A 40 12.63 10.08 -23.18
CA GLY A 40 11.41 10.79 -22.90
C GLY A 40 10.69 10.23 -21.65
N VAL A 41 9.54 10.82 -21.34
CA VAL A 41 8.66 10.33 -20.30
C VAL A 41 7.90 9.11 -20.81
N PHE A 42 7.82 8.06 -20.00
CA PHE A 42 6.99 6.87 -20.28
C PHE A 42 5.83 6.81 -19.31
N VAL A 43 4.73 6.25 -19.76
CA VAL A 43 3.53 5.98 -18.96
C VAL A 43 3.17 4.50 -19.02
N THR A 44 2.56 3.99 -17.96
CA THR A 44 1.96 2.64 -17.96
C THR A 44 0.44 2.81 -17.91
N LEU A 45 -0.24 2.36 -18.98
CA LEU A 45 -1.69 2.31 -19.09
C LEU A 45 -2.14 0.85 -19.23
N SER A 46 -3.08 0.43 -18.40
CA SER A 46 -3.65 -0.94 -18.48
C SER A 46 -2.59 -2.05 -18.58
N GLY A 47 -1.48 -1.91 -17.85
CA GLY A 47 -0.37 -2.86 -17.82
C GLY A 47 0.62 -2.76 -18.99
N ARG A 48 0.40 -1.85 -19.94
CA ARG A 48 1.33 -1.60 -21.06
C ARG A 48 2.12 -0.32 -20.84
N GLN A 49 3.43 -0.41 -20.97
CA GLN A 49 4.32 0.75 -20.95
C GLN A 49 4.46 1.29 -22.39
N LEU A 50 4.31 2.60 -22.55
CA LEU A 50 4.51 3.31 -23.82
C LEU A 50 5.12 4.69 -23.59
N PRO A 51 5.82 5.26 -24.57
CA PRO A 51 6.28 6.63 -24.51
C PRO A 51 5.08 7.59 -24.43
N LEU A 52 5.17 8.60 -23.56
CA LEU A 52 4.11 9.61 -23.43
C LEU A 52 3.82 10.32 -24.77
N GLN A 53 4.86 10.53 -25.58
CA GLN A 53 4.77 11.16 -26.90
C GLN A 53 3.86 10.41 -27.89
N ASP A 54 3.66 9.10 -27.68
CA ASP A 54 2.81 8.26 -28.53
C ASP A 54 1.32 8.38 -28.17
N LEU A 55 1.01 9.08 -27.06
CA LEU A 55 -0.38 9.42 -26.73
C LEU A 55 -0.85 10.61 -27.61
N PRO A 56 -2.06 10.50 -28.21
CA PRO A 56 -2.65 11.59 -28.98
C PRO A 56 -2.73 12.91 -28.19
N GLU A 57 -3.01 12.79 -26.89
CA GLU A 57 -3.17 13.91 -25.95
C GLU A 57 -1.85 14.38 -25.31
N CYS A 58 -0.71 13.86 -25.78
CA CYS A 58 0.60 14.28 -25.25
C CYS A 58 0.77 15.79 -25.37
N PRO A 59 1.07 16.50 -24.27
CA PRO A 59 1.34 17.92 -24.29
C PRO A 59 2.53 18.26 -25.21
N LEU A 60 2.41 19.32 -26.01
CA LEU A 60 3.44 19.71 -26.99
C LEU A 60 4.84 19.85 -26.37
N GLN A 61 4.90 20.37 -25.15
CA GLN A 61 6.15 20.56 -24.40
C GLN A 61 6.88 19.24 -24.08
N LEU A 62 6.16 18.12 -24.04
CA LEU A 62 6.70 16.81 -23.68
C LEU A 62 6.88 15.87 -24.89
N ARG A 63 6.41 16.24 -26.09
CA ARG A 63 6.53 15.40 -27.30
C ARG A 63 7.96 15.11 -27.72
N ALA A 64 8.84 16.10 -27.59
CA ALA A 64 10.26 15.98 -27.93
C ALA A 64 11.17 16.07 -26.69
N CYS A 65 10.60 15.91 -25.52
CA CYS A 65 11.34 16.00 -24.26
C CYS A 65 12.24 14.76 -24.10
N VAL A 66 13.55 15.00 -23.99
CA VAL A 66 14.54 14.00 -23.59
C VAL A 66 15.12 14.48 -22.27
N LEU A 67 14.94 13.70 -21.22
CA LEU A 67 15.38 14.05 -19.88
C LEU A 67 16.90 13.90 -19.76
N ASP A 68 17.57 14.95 -19.32
CA ASP A 68 18.98 14.89 -18.98
C ASP A 68 19.21 14.47 -17.52
N GLN A 69 20.47 14.32 -17.13
CA GLN A 69 20.85 13.89 -15.78
C GLN A 69 20.41 14.90 -14.72
N PHE A 70 20.52 16.20 -15.02
CA PHE A 70 20.14 17.26 -14.09
C PHE A 70 18.62 17.25 -13.81
N GLN A 71 17.82 17.06 -14.85
CA GLN A 71 16.37 16.96 -14.74
C GLN A 71 15.94 15.73 -13.93
N ILE A 72 16.62 14.60 -14.09
CA ILE A 72 16.34 13.40 -13.27
C ILE A 72 16.68 13.65 -11.80
N GLU A 73 17.78 14.31 -11.51
CA GLU A 73 18.16 14.69 -10.15
C GLU A 73 17.18 15.70 -9.54
N GLU A 74 16.72 16.68 -10.32
CA GLU A 74 15.70 17.65 -9.89
C GLU A 74 14.37 16.93 -9.54
N ILE A 75 13.91 16.01 -10.40
CA ILE A 75 12.72 15.20 -10.13
C ILE A 75 12.91 14.40 -8.83
N PHE A 76 14.06 13.75 -8.67
CA PHE A 76 14.37 12.96 -7.47
C PHE A 76 14.35 13.82 -6.20
N HIS A 77 15.05 14.95 -6.20
CA HIS A 77 15.07 15.86 -5.06
C HIS A 77 13.69 16.41 -4.70
N THR A 78 12.88 16.73 -5.70
CA THR A 78 11.51 17.22 -5.50
C THR A 78 10.62 16.12 -4.89
N LEU A 79 10.74 14.88 -5.37
CA LEU A 79 10.01 13.73 -4.81
C LEU A 79 10.42 13.38 -3.37
N CYS A 80 11.69 13.65 -3.00
CA CYS A 80 12.17 13.54 -1.62
C CYS A 80 11.72 14.72 -0.72
N GLY A 81 10.98 15.68 -1.24
CA GLY A 81 10.62 16.89 -0.49
C GLY A 81 11.84 17.73 -0.06
N GLY A 82 12.96 17.62 -0.78
CA GLY A 82 14.24 18.27 -0.45
C GLY A 82 15.04 17.57 0.67
N ALA A 83 14.50 16.54 1.31
CA ALA A 83 15.10 15.88 2.47
C ALA A 83 15.58 14.45 2.14
N VAL A 84 16.54 14.30 1.22
CA VAL A 84 17.06 12.99 0.77
C VAL A 84 17.52 12.12 1.94
N HIS A 85 18.11 12.74 2.97
CA HIS A 85 18.62 12.01 4.15
C HIS A 85 17.51 11.33 4.97
N ALA A 86 16.27 11.85 4.92
CA ALA A 86 15.13 11.24 5.61
C ALA A 86 14.70 9.89 4.98
N HIS A 87 15.09 9.65 3.73
CA HIS A 87 14.73 8.47 2.95
C HIS A 87 15.87 7.43 2.83
N GLN A 88 16.98 7.57 3.59
CA GLN A 88 18.15 6.70 3.40
C GLN A 88 17.84 5.22 3.50
N THR A 89 17.02 4.82 4.46
CA THR A 89 16.63 3.42 4.66
C THR A 89 15.82 2.89 3.47
N GLU A 90 14.87 3.67 2.96
CA GLU A 90 14.07 3.30 1.79
C GLU A 90 14.94 3.25 0.53
N LEU A 91 15.81 4.24 0.34
CA LEU A 91 16.73 4.34 -0.80
C LEU A 91 17.72 3.18 -0.85
N ALA A 92 18.17 2.68 0.29
CA ALA A 92 18.99 1.47 0.36
C ALA A 92 18.27 0.23 -0.20
N HIS A 93 16.93 0.24 -0.17
CA HIS A 93 16.07 -0.79 -0.76
C HIS A 93 15.58 -0.45 -2.18
N GLY A 94 16.08 0.64 -2.78
CA GLY A 94 15.76 1.04 -4.16
C GLY A 94 14.41 1.73 -4.35
N PHE A 95 13.83 2.30 -3.31
CA PHE A 95 12.58 3.06 -3.41
C PHE A 95 12.53 4.22 -2.42
N LEU A 96 11.54 5.08 -2.58
CA LEU A 96 11.09 6.05 -1.59
C LEU A 96 9.55 6.14 -1.62
N THR A 97 8.96 6.56 -0.50
CA THR A 97 7.52 6.83 -0.39
C THR A 97 7.31 8.33 -0.28
N THR A 98 6.51 8.89 -1.18
CA THR A 98 6.21 10.33 -1.18
C THR A 98 5.23 10.69 -0.06
N PRO A 99 5.13 11.96 0.35
CA PRO A 99 4.15 12.41 1.33
C PRO A 99 2.70 12.11 0.94
N SER A 100 2.40 11.97 -0.35
CA SER A 100 1.06 11.58 -0.85
C SER A 100 0.82 10.07 -0.91
N GLY A 101 1.76 9.26 -0.41
CA GLY A 101 1.66 7.80 -0.40
C GLY A 101 2.01 7.12 -1.72
N CYS A 102 2.51 7.85 -2.71
CA CYS A 102 3.00 7.25 -3.94
C CYS A 102 4.36 6.60 -3.71
N ARG A 103 4.53 5.36 -4.18
CA ARG A 103 5.83 4.69 -4.16
C ARG A 103 6.61 5.03 -5.40
N VAL A 104 7.87 5.40 -5.21
CA VAL A 104 8.79 5.73 -6.30
C VAL A 104 9.94 4.73 -6.28
N GLY A 105 10.02 3.87 -7.30
CA GLY A 105 11.19 3.04 -7.53
C GLY A 105 12.35 3.90 -8.02
N VAL A 106 13.54 3.70 -7.45
CA VAL A 106 14.76 4.45 -7.76
C VAL A 106 15.76 3.53 -8.43
N ALA A 107 16.08 3.81 -9.68
CA ALA A 107 17.11 3.13 -10.43
C ALA A 107 18.33 4.03 -10.54
N GLY A 108 19.51 3.45 -10.33
CA GLY A 108 20.74 4.23 -10.37
C GLY A 108 21.97 3.42 -10.00
N ARG A 109 23.07 4.12 -9.75
CA ARG A 109 24.32 3.52 -9.28
C ARG A 109 24.31 3.50 -7.76
N TYR A 110 24.46 2.33 -7.20
CA TYR A 110 24.60 2.09 -5.77
C TYR A 110 26.02 1.66 -5.45
N VAL A 111 26.47 2.01 -4.26
CA VAL A 111 27.78 1.58 -3.71
C VAL A 111 27.56 1.03 -2.31
N ASP A 112 28.31 0.02 -1.96
CA ASP A 112 28.37 -0.45 -0.56
C ASP A 112 29.45 0.36 0.17
N ARG A 113 29.09 0.96 1.30
CA ARG A 113 29.99 1.65 2.22
C ARG A 113 29.75 1.10 3.63
N ASP A 114 30.73 0.40 4.17
CA ASP A 114 30.69 -0.15 5.53
C ASP A 114 29.45 -1.05 5.79
N GLY A 115 29.06 -1.83 4.77
CA GLY A 115 27.89 -2.73 4.84
C GLY A 115 26.56 -2.01 4.65
N GLN A 116 26.57 -0.74 4.27
CA GLN A 116 25.37 0.02 3.94
C GLN A 116 25.32 0.32 2.43
N THR A 117 24.21 -0.05 1.80
CA THR A 117 23.92 0.29 0.40
C THR A 117 23.53 1.76 0.31
N VAL A 118 24.30 2.54 -0.43
CA VAL A 118 24.10 3.98 -0.61
C VAL A 118 23.88 4.29 -2.09
N LEU A 119 22.82 5.05 -2.40
CA LEU A 119 22.60 5.58 -3.73
C LEU A 119 23.66 6.65 -4.03
N GLN A 120 24.48 6.42 -5.06
CA GLN A 120 25.50 7.34 -5.50
C GLN A 120 24.99 8.30 -6.60
N GLN A 121 24.20 7.76 -7.52
CA GLN A 121 23.66 8.52 -8.65
C GLN A 121 22.31 7.95 -9.08
N VAL A 122 21.30 8.78 -9.18
CA VAL A 122 20.01 8.41 -9.74
C VAL A 122 20.07 8.45 -11.27
N GLN A 123 19.52 7.45 -11.96
CA GLN A 123 19.46 7.38 -13.42
C GLN A 123 18.04 7.22 -13.93
N GLY A 124 17.12 6.81 -13.05
CA GLY A 124 15.73 6.65 -13.41
C GLY A 124 14.83 6.56 -12.21
N LEU A 125 13.58 6.96 -12.43
CA LEU A 125 12.53 6.98 -11.41
C LEU A 125 11.26 6.33 -11.96
N ASN A 126 10.57 5.57 -11.13
CA ASN A 126 9.29 4.96 -11.46
C ASN A 126 8.25 5.39 -10.43
N LEU A 127 7.52 6.47 -10.71
CA LEU A 127 6.45 6.98 -9.86
C LEU A 127 5.19 6.16 -10.08
N ARG A 128 4.84 5.32 -9.10
CA ARG A 128 3.57 4.59 -9.07
C ARG A 128 2.49 5.44 -8.45
N ILE A 129 1.37 5.56 -9.15
CA ILE A 129 0.22 6.33 -8.68
C ILE A 129 -0.63 5.41 -7.80
N ALA A 130 -0.64 5.73 -6.50
CA ALA A 130 -1.46 5.01 -5.53
C ALA A 130 -2.94 5.35 -5.76
N ARG A 131 -3.68 4.46 -6.40
CA ARG A 131 -5.11 4.64 -6.64
C ARG A 131 -5.93 4.00 -5.54
N ALA A 132 -6.82 4.80 -4.95
CA ALA A 132 -7.83 4.27 -4.05
C ALA A 132 -8.99 3.71 -4.89
N VAL A 133 -9.03 2.39 -5.05
CA VAL A 133 -10.20 1.73 -5.66
C VAL A 133 -11.25 1.57 -4.56
N PRO A 134 -12.44 2.19 -4.68
CA PRO A 134 -13.51 1.95 -3.72
C PRO A 134 -13.96 0.50 -3.85
N VAL A 135 -13.88 -0.23 -2.73
CA VAL A 135 -14.35 -1.60 -2.64
C VAL A 135 -15.63 -1.61 -1.83
N GLN A 136 -16.69 -2.20 -2.36
CA GLN A 136 -17.90 -2.47 -1.60
C GLN A 136 -17.75 -3.80 -0.87
N LEU A 137 -18.00 -3.79 0.43
CA LEU A 137 -18.00 -5.02 1.22
C LEU A 137 -19.33 -5.75 0.99
N PRO A 138 -19.30 -7.09 0.79
CA PRO A 138 -20.51 -7.88 0.76
C PRO A 138 -21.30 -7.79 2.07
N ASP A 139 -22.62 -7.88 2.00
CA ASP A 139 -23.49 -7.84 3.18
C ASP A 139 -23.12 -8.92 4.22
N GLU A 140 -22.72 -10.11 3.78
CA GLU A 140 -22.26 -11.19 4.65
C GLU A 140 -21.06 -10.76 5.50
N LEU A 141 -20.11 -10.04 4.91
CA LEU A 141 -18.94 -9.53 5.62
C LEU A 141 -19.33 -8.39 6.57
N LEU A 142 -20.21 -7.47 6.13
CA LEU A 142 -20.73 -6.40 6.99
C LEU A 142 -21.45 -6.94 8.23
N VAL A 143 -22.21 -8.03 8.08
CA VAL A 143 -22.86 -8.72 9.22
C VAL A 143 -21.85 -9.28 10.19
N GLN A 144 -20.72 -9.84 9.71
CA GLN A 144 -19.64 -10.32 10.59
C GLN A 144 -18.99 -9.17 11.35
N LEU A 145 -18.67 -8.04 10.68
CA LEU A 145 -18.01 -6.90 11.30
C LEU A 145 -18.83 -6.23 12.42
N LYS A 146 -20.16 -6.39 12.41
CA LYS A 146 -21.05 -5.89 13.47
C LYS A 146 -21.01 -6.74 14.76
N LYS A 147 -20.46 -7.94 14.70
CA LYS A 147 -20.38 -8.88 15.82
C LYS A 147 -18.98 -8.95 16.40
N HIS A 148 -18.84 -9.64 17.50
CA HIS A 148 -17.54 -10.13 17.97
C HIS A 148 -17.14 -11.34 17.13
N PHE A 149 -16.17 -11.19 16.22
CA PHE A 149 -15.81 -12.22 15.23
C PHE A 149 -14.51 -12.95 15.56
N ILE A 150 -13.85 -12.58 16.66
CA ILE A 150 -12.59 -13.16 17.14
C ILE A 150 -11.45 -12.90 16.16
N GLY A 151 -11.36 -13.67 15.08
CA GLY A 151 -10.33 -13.52 14.05
C GLY A 151 -10.88 -13.72 12.66
N MET A 152 -10.44 -12.84 11.76
CA MET A 152 -10.78 -12.83 10.34
C MET A 152 -9.50 -12.84 9.51
N LEU A 153 -9.41 -13.71 8.50
CA LEU A 153 -8.27 -13.83 7.61
C LEU A 153 -8.68 -13.56 6.17
N LEU A 154 -8.07 -12.52 5.59
CA LEU A 154 -8.22 -12.18 4.17
C LEU A 154 -7.24 -13.02 3.36
N VAL A 155 -7.77 -13.88 2.50
CA VAL A 155 -6.99 -14.83 1.70
C VAL A 155 -6.99 -14.40 0.24
N GLY A 156 -5.82 -14.30 -0.37
CA GLY A 156 -5.71 -13.97 -1.79
C GLY A 156 -4.28 -13.94 -2.28
N GLU A 157 -4.10 -14.14 -3.58
CA GLU A 157 -2.81 -14.05 -4.25
C GLU A 157 -2.21 -12.63 -4.17
N PRO A 158 -0.93 -12.43 -4.52
CA PRO A 158 -0.39 -11.08 -4.75
C PRO A 158 -1.30 -10.27 -5.69
N ASP A 159 -1.41 -8.97 -5.44
CA ASP A 159 -2.21 -8.01 -6.21
C ASP A 159 -3.73 -8.30 -6.29
N SER A 160 -4.25 -9.23 -5.48
CA SER A 160 -5.69 -9.49 -5.37
C SER A 160 -6.47 -8.41 -4.63
N GLY A 161 -5.80 -7.38 -4.09
CA GLY A 161 -6.41 -6.25 -3.41
C GLY A 161 -6.69 -6.45 -1.93
N LYS A 162 -5.95 -7.35 -1.24
CA LYS A 162 -6.06 -7.58 0.23
C LYS A 162 -5.91 -6.30 1.03
N THR A 163 -4.85 -5.53 0.79
CA THR A 163 -4.59 -4.24 1.48
C THR A 163 -5.71 -3.23 1.21
N THR A 164 -6.28 -3.22 0.00
CA THR A 164 -7.43 -2.37 -0.35
C THR A 164 -8.68 -2.78 0.43
N LEU A 165 -8.94 -4.10 0.53
CA LEU A 165 -10.05 -4.64 1.31
C LEU A 165 -9.86 -4.37 2.81
N LEU A 166 -8.64 -4.56 3.33
CA LEU A 166 -8.29 -4.30 4.73
C LEU A 166 -8.53 -2.81 5.09
N ARG A 167 -8.13 -1.90 4.21
CA ARG A 167 -8.39 -0.46 4.35
C ARG A 167 -9.89 -0.15 4.38
N GLN A 168 -10.69 -0.82 3.54
CA GLN A 168 -12.14 -0.62 3.55
C GLN A 168 -12.77 -1.19 4.82
N ILE A 169 -12.33 -2.36 5.30
CA ILE A 169 -12.78 -2.93 6.58
C ILE A 169 -12.46 -1.97 7.73
N ALA A 170 -11.28 -1.37 7.75
CA ALA A 170 -10.90 -0.39 8.76
C ALA A 170 -11.86 0.82 8.77
N ARG A 171 -12.24 1.33 7.58
CA ARG A 171 -13.21 2.42 7.45
C ARG A 171 -14.59 2.03 7.96
N GLU A 172 -15.06 0.84 7.63
CA GLU A 172 -16.35 0.34 8.11
C GLU A 172 -16.39 0.17 9.64
N LEU A 173 -15.34 -0.40 10.22
CA LEU A 173 -15.22 -0.54 11.67
C LEU A 173 -15.24 0.81 12.38
N ALA A 174 -14.51 1.79 11.85
CA ALA A 174 -14.52 3.16 12.36
C ALA A 174 -15.90 3.81 12.21
N GLY A 175 -16.58 3.61 11.08
CA GLY A 175 -17.97 4.04 10.86
C GLY A 175 -18.96 3.40 11.83
N MET A 176 -18.69 2.18 12.28
CA MET A 176 -19.45 1.49 13.34
C MET A 176 -19.03 1.91 14.76
N GLN A 177 -18.16 2.91 14.89
CA GLN A 177 -17.61 3.41 16.17
C GLN A 177 -16.84 2.33 16.97
N ARG A 178 -16.32 1.31 16.31
CA ARG A 178 -15.43 0.33 16.94
C ARG A 178 -14.03 0.93 17.07
N ARG A 179 -13.43 0.82 18.26
CA ARG A 179 -12.03 1.22 18.46
C ARG A 179 -11.12 0.26 17.70
N ALA A 180 -10.75 0.66 16.49
CA ALA A 180 -9.88 -0.09 15.62
C ALA A 180 -8.46 0.46 15.67
N CYS A 181 -7.47 -0.43 15.77
CA CYS A 181 -6.06 -0.10 15.64
C CYS A 181 -5.49 -0.80 14.40
N VAL A 182 -4.91 -0.02 13.51
CA VAL A 182 -4.22 -0.53 12.31
C VAL A 182 -2.72 -0.61 12.59
N VAL A 183 -2.17 -1.78 12.36
CA VAL A 183 -0.73 -2.07 12.42
C VAL A 183 -0.22 -2.14 10.99
N ASP A 184 0.54 -1.12 10.58
CA ASP A 184 0.95 -0.89 9.19
C ASP A 184 2.48 -0.70 9.11
N GLU A 185 3.20 -1.79 9.29
CA GLU A 185 4.68 -1.77 9.32
C GLU A 185 5.29 -1.11 8.08
N ARG A 186 4.69 -1.34 6.90
CA ARG A 186 5.21 -0.85 5.62
C ARG A 186 4.57 0.46 5.14
N CYS A 187 3.67 1.05 5.93
CA CYS A 187 2.90 2.24 5.54
C CYS A 187 2.11 2.06 4.23
N GLU A 188 1.58 0.84 3.98
CA GLU A 188 0.85 0.50 2.75
C GLU A 188 -0.68 0.60 2.93
N ILE A 189 -1.19 0.43 4.15
CA ILE A 189 -2.63 0.53 4.43
C ILE A 189 -3.05 2.01 4.44
N PHE A 190 -2.37 2.82 5.26
CA PHE A 190 -2.57 4.27 5.35
C PHE A 190 -1.23 4.99 5.17
N PRO A 191 -0.84 5.29 3.92
CA PRO A 191 0.42 5.98 3.65
C PRO A 191 0.49 7.35 4.32
N PRO A 192 1.69 7.80 4.73
CA PRO A 192 1.90 9.16 5.23
C PRO A 192 1.36 10.20 4.24
N GLY A 193 0.69 11.25 4.74
CA GLY A 193 0.09 12.30 3.91
C GLY A 193 -1.38 12.07 3.54
N ASP A 194 -1.95 10.89 3.77
CA ASP A 194 -3.39 10.63 3.58
C ASP A 194 -4.21 10.88 4.87
N SER A 195 -3.63 11.57 5.85
CA SER A 195 -4.23 11.81 7.17
C SER A 195 -5.62 12.48 7.10
N GLU A 196 -5.87 13.33 6.10
CA GLU A 196 -7.19 13.95 5.88
C GLU A 196 -8.29 12.94 5.50
N LYS A 197 -7.90 11.75 5.03
CA LYS A 197 -8.82 10.68 4.62
C LYS A 197 -8.83 9.49 5.58
N MET A 198 -8.02 9.56 6.62
CA MET A 198 -7.97 8.51 7.61
C MET A 198 -9.25 8.56 8.45
N PRO A 199 -9.95 7.43 8.59
CA PRO A 199 -11.09 7.37 9.50
C PRO A 199 -10.65 7.52 10.96
N PRO A 200 -11.56 7.77 11.91
CA PRO A 200 -11.22 7.86 13.34
C PRO A 200 -10.81 6.48 13.89
N LEU A 201 -9.53 6.14 13.73
CA LEU A 201 -8.89 4.92 14.22
C LEU A 201 -7.46 5.22 14.67
N ASP A 202 -6.87 4.30 15.43
CA ASP A 202 -5.47 4.38 15.83
C ASP A 202 -4.59 3.73 14.75
N LEU A 203 -3.44 4.37 14.44
CA LEU A 203 -2.47 3.87 13.47
C LEU A 203 -1.10 3.73 14.14
N LEU A 204 -0.52 2.54 14.07
CA LEU A 204 0.86 2.24 14.43
C LEU A 204 1.61 1.81 13.17
N SER A 205 2.51 2.66 12.67
CA SER A 205 3.22 2.43 11.42
C SER A 205 4.75 2.51 11.58
N GLY A 206 5.47 1.89 10.64
CA GLY A 206 6.93 1.94 10.59
C GLY A 206 7.65 1.17 11.70
N ILE A 207 6.95 0.30 12.44
CA ILE A 207 7.52 -0.56 13.48
C ILE A 207 7.12 -2.01 13.26
N PRO A 208 7.91 -3.00 13.71
CA PRO A 208 7.60 -4.41 13.58
C PRO A 208 6.22 -4.76 14.16
N LYS A 209 5.46 -5.58 13.45
CA LYS A 209 4.04 -5.86 13.74
C LYS A 209 3.82 -6.43 15.15
N GLU A 210 4.64 -7.40 15.59
CA GLU A 210 4.53 -7.99 16.92
C GLU A 210 4.69 -6.94 18.02
N ARG A 211 5.59 -5.98 17.82
CA ARG A 211 5.80 -4.87 18.76
C ARG A 211 4.62 -3.89 18.73
N ALA A 212 4.12 -3.56 17.53
CA ALA A 212 2.97 -2.68 17.35
C ALA A 212 1.71 -3.26 18.00
N VAL A 213 1.44 -4.56 17.82
CA VAL A 213 0.31 -5.26 18.47
C VAL A 213 0.42 -5.17 19.99
N GLN A 214 1.60 -5.43 20.57
CA GLN A 214 1.82 -5.31 22.01
C GLN A 214 1.62 -3.87 22.51
N MET A 215 2.08 -2.88 21.75
CA MET A 215 1.85 -1.47 22.08
C MET A 215 0.35 -1.14 22.06
N ALA A 216 -0.37 -1.54 21.02
CA ALA A 216 -1.81 -1.32 20.90
C ALA A 216 -2.55 -1.87 22.12
N LEU A 217 -2.28 -3.14 22.47
CA LEU A 217 -2.93 -3.80 23.62
C LEU A 217 -2.67 -3.11 24.95
N ARG A 218 -1.47 -2.58 25.15
CA ARG A 218 -1.08 -1.93 26.42
C ARG A 218 -1.57 -0.49 26.56
N THR A 219 -1.73 0.24 25.43
CA THR A 219 -1.88 1.71 25.50
C THR A 219 -3.15 2.23 24.83
N LEU A 220 -3.72 1.53 23.84
CA LEU A 220 -4.83 2.04 23.02
C LEU A 220 -6.17 1.38 23.29
N SER A 221 -6.20 0.28 24.06
CA SER A 221 -7.42 -0.49 24.39
C SER A 221 -8.29 -0.77 23.16
N PRO A 222 -7.75 -1.35 22.09
CA PRO A 222 -8.50 -1.59 20.87
C PRO A 222 -9.57 -2.66 21.09
N GLN A 223 -10.65 -2.61 20.29
CA GLN A 223 -11.62 -3.70 20.16
C GLN A 223 -11.27 -4.59 18.97
N VAL A 224 -10.58 -4.02 17.97
CA VAL A 224 -10.14 -4.75 16.77
C VAL A 224 -8.74 -4.28 16.40
N ILE A 225 -7.85 -5.23 16.10
CA ILE A 225 -6.54 -4.96 15.51
C ILE A 225 -6.56 -5.43 14.06
N LEU A 226 -6.15 -4.55 13.13
CA LEU A 226 -5.99 -4.87 11.72
C LEU A 226 -4.50 -4.86 11.38
N LEU A 227 -4.04 -5.91 10.69
CA LEU A 227 -2.65 -5.98 10.23
C LEU A 227 -2.57 -6.54 8.81
N ASP A 228 -1.69 -5.97 8.01
CA ASP A 228 -1.39 -6.54 6.70
C ASP A 228 -0.39 -7.70 6.84
N GLU A 229 -0.56 -8.71 6.01
CA GLU A 229 0.28 -9.88 5.85
C GLU A 229 0.79 -10.55 7.15
N LEU A 230 0.07 -11.57 7.61
CA LEU A 230 0.52 -12.42 8.72
C LEU A 230 1.66 -13.33 8.23
N GLY A 231 2.90 -12.96 8.55
CA GLY A 231 4.12 -13.60 8.04
C GLY A 231 4.81 -14.54 9.02
N THR A 232 4.73 -14.28 10.33
CA THR A 232 5.55 -14.95 11.33
C THR A 232 4.76 -15.53 12.50
N LEU A 233 5.36 -16.53 13.19
CA LEU A 233 4.80 -17.06 14.43
C LEU A 233 4.86 -16.04 15.59
N ALA A 234 5.81 -15.11 15.56
CA ALA A 234 5.90 -14.05 16.56
C ALA A 234 4.69 -13.09 16.49
N GLU A 235 4.26 -12.74 15.28
CA GLU A 235 3.04 -11.97 15.06
C GLU A 235 1.80 -12.72 15.56
N THR A 236 1.73 -14.05 15.30
CA THR A 236 0.65 -14.91 15.81
C THR A 236 0.59 -14.91 17.35
N ALA A 237 1.74 -15.04 18.01
CA ALA A 237 1.82 -15.01 19.47
C ALA A 237 1.41 -13.65 20.06
N ALA A 238 1.70 -12.56 19.37
CA ALA A 238 1.23 -11.23 19.79
C ALA A 238 -0.30 -11.10 19.66
N LEU A 239 -0.90 -11.64 18.59
CA LEU A 239 -2.36 -11.69 18.43
C LEU A 239 -3.04 -12.57 19.48
N GLU A 240 -2.39 -13.66 19.92
CA GLU A 240 -2.89 -14.53 20.98
C GLU A 240 -3.08 -13.77 22.30
N GLN A 241 -2.16 -12.87 22.64
CA GLN A 241 -2.32 -12.00 23.82
C GLN A 241 -3.57 -11.11 23.70
N GLY A 242 -3.84 -10.60 22.50
CA GLY A 242 -5.04 -9.82 22.19
C GLY A 242 -6.32 -10.66 22.35
N PHE A 243 -6.31 -11.88 21.85
CA PHE A 243 -7.43 -12.79 21.94
C PHE A 243 -7.84 -13.06 23.39
N TYR A 244 -6.90 -13.38 24.28
CA TYR A 244 -7.19 -13.57 25.71
C TYR A 244 -7.69 -12.30 26.41
N SER A 245 -7.46 -11.13 25.79
CA SER A 245 -7.98 -9.84 26.25
C SER A 245 -9.32 -9.47 25.60
N GLY A 246 -9.92 -10.34 24.79
CA GLY A 246 -11.19 -10.12 24.11
C GLY A 246 -11.11 -9.17 22.91
N VAL A 247 -9.92 -9.03 22.30
CA VAL A 247 -9.69 -8.19 21.12
C VAL A 247 -9.83 -9.03 19.86
N ASP A 248 -10.66 -8.56 18.92
CA ASP A 248 -10.79 -9.13 17.59
C ASP A 248 -9.59 -8.79 16.72
N PHE A 249 -9.31 -9.57 15.67
CA PHE A 249 -8.32 -9.16 14.67
C PHE A 249 -8.76 -9.44 13.23
N VAL A 250 -8.22 -8.66 12.31
CA VAL A 250 -8.28 -8.88 10.87
C VAL A 250 -6.85 -8.91 10.34
N ALA A 251 -6.47 -10.00 9.68
CA ALA A 251 -5.15 -10.13 9.07
C ALA A 251 -5.28 -10.57 7.60
N SER A 252 -4.23 -10.36 6.80
CA SER A 252 -4.18 -10.92 5.46
C SER A 252 -3.12 -12.00 5.32
N VAL A 253 -3.27 -12.87 4.31
CA VAL A 253 -2.30 -13.91 3.98
C VAL A 253 -2.28 -14.14 2.47
N HIS A 254 -1.09 -14.42 1.94
CA HIS A 254 -0.93 -14.80 0.55
C HIS A 254 -1.23 -16.29 0.37
N ALA A 255 -2.35 -16.62 -0.27
CA ALA A 255 -2.70 -17.98 -0.68
C ALA A 255 -3.74 -17.94 -1.80
N ALA A 256 -3.77 -18.94 -2.66
CA ALA A 256 -4.75 -19.06 -3.74
C ALA A 256 -6.10 -19.62 -3.26
N SER A 257 -6.13 -20.28 -2.11
CA SER A 257 -7.36 -20.84 -1.52
C SER A 257 -7.31 -20.82 0.02
N VAL A 258 -8.48 -21.05 0.64
CA VAL A 258 -8.60 -21.20 2.10
C VAL A 258 -7.84 -22.42 2.60
N GLU A 259 -7.86 -23.54 1.85
CA GLU A 259 -7.17 -24.78 2.19
C GLU A 259 -5.64 -24.58 2.16
N GLU A 260 -5.13 -23.81 1.20
CA GLU A 260 -3.71 -23.46 1.16
C GLU A 260 -3.34 -22.56 2.34
N ALA A 261 -4.15 -21.55 2.63
CA ALA A 261 -3.95 -20.67 3.79
C ALA A 261 -3.91 -21.47 5.09
N ALA A 262 -4.83 -22.42 5.26
CA ALA A 262 -4.93 -23.29 6.46
C ALA A 262 -3.70 -24.20 6.67
N ARG A 263 -2.88 -24.45 5.66
CA ARG A 263 -1.64 -25.22 5.78
C ARG A 263 -0.46 -24.39 6.31
N ARG A 264 -0.58 -23.08 6.35
CA ARG A 264 0.51 -22.23 6.85
C ARG A 264 0.66 -22.35 8.35
N PRO A 265 1.88 -22.47 8.88
CA PRO A 265 2.11 -22.66 10.33
C PRO A 265 1.44 -21.59 11.20
N GLN A 266 1.44 -20.34 10.75
CA GLN A 266 0.83 -19.19 11.43
C GLN A 266 -0.69 -19.36 11.53
N VAL A 267 -1.33 -19.76 10.44
CA VAL A 267 -2.78 -19.99 10.38
C VAL A 267 -3.18 -21.21 11.22
N GLN A 268 -2.39 -22.29 11.17
CA GLN A 268 -2.60 -23.47 12.01
C GLN A 268 -2.49 -23.14 13.51
N ALA A 269 -1.58 -22.27 13.89
CA ALA A 269 -1.47 -21.83 15.28
C ALA A 269 -2.75 -21.08 15.71
N LEU A 270 -3.25 -20.13 14.91
CA LEU A 270 -4.51 -19.43 15.18
C LEU A 270 -5.70 -20.40 15.28
N GLN A 271 -5.79 -21.36 14.39
CA GLN A 271 -6.89 -22.35 14.39
C GLN A 271 -6.84 -23.26 15.62
N ARG A 272 -5.66 -23.76 16.01
CA ARG A 272 -5.49 -24.62 17.21
C ARG A 272 -5.97 -23.95 18.48
N HIS A 273 -5.81 -22.63 18.59
CA HIS A 273 -6.25 -21.84 19.75
C HIS A 273 -7.69 -21.31 19.61
N GLY A 274 -8.42 -21.69 18.55
CA GLY A 274 -9.78 -21.23 18.30
C GLY A 274 -9.90 -19.72 17.99
N MET A 275 -8.79 -19.11 17.56
CA MET A 275 -8.68 -17.67 17.34
C MET A 275 -9.14 -17.24 15.96
N LEU A 276 -9.39 -18.15 15.04
CA LEU A 276 -9.77 -17.86 13.66
C LEU A 276 -11.17 -18.42 13.37
N ARG A 277 -12.08 -17.53 13.01
CA ARG A 277 -13.50 -17.86 12.78
C ARG A 277 -13.98 -17.53 11.39
N VAL A 278 -13.37 -16.54 10.72
CA VAL A 278 -13.84 -16.05 9.43
C VAL A 278 -12.71 -16.07 8.43
N PHE A 279 -12.95 -16.67 7.27
CA PHE A 279 -12.07 -16.57 6.11
C PHE A 279 -12.78 -15.79 5.02
N VAL A 280 -12.08 -14.83 4.42
CA VAL A 280 -12.55 -14.02 3.30
C VAL A 280 -11.63 -14.27 2.12
N LEU A 281 -12.09 -15.06 1.15
CA LEU A 281 -11.34 -15.35 -0.07
C LEU A 281 -11.61 -14.28 -1.11
N LEU A 282 -10.55 -13.69 -1.65
CA LEU A 282 -10.64 -12.70 -2.71
C LEU A 282 -10.60 -13.36 -4.10
N HIS A 283 -11.15 -12.66 -5.10
CA HIS A 283 -10.86 -12.96 -6.50
C HIS A 283 -9.38 -12.64 -6.80
N GLY A 284 -8.81 -13.24 -7.87
CA GLY A 284 -7.44 -12.96 -8.29
C GLY A 284 -7.23 -11.51 -8.79
N CYS A 285 -6.04 -11.24 -9.31
CA CYS A 285 -5.58 -9.90 -9.73
C CYS A 285 -6.42 -9.22 -10.83
N THR A 286 -7.26 -9.95 -11.54
CA THR A 286 -8.15 -9.40 -12.58
C THR A 286 -9.29 -8.53 -12.02
N THR A 287 -9.70 -8.75 -10.78
CA THR A 287 -10.73 -7.97 -10.08
C THR A 287 -10.29 -7.68 -8.64
N PRO A 288 -9.27 -6.81 -8.43
CA PRO A 288 -8.69 -6.57 -7.12
C PRO A 288 -9.72 -6.05 -6.11
N GLY A 289 -9.66 -6.57 -4.89
CA GLY A 289 -10.53 -6.18 -3.79
C GLY A 289 -11.92 -6.81 -3.81
N LYS A 290 -12.28 -7.56 -4.86
CA LYS A 290 -13.57 -8.24 -4.91
C LYS A 290 -13.54 -9.53 -4.09
N VAL A 291 -14.48 -9.65 -3.16
CA VAL A 291 -14.67 -10.85 -2.33
C VAL A 291 -15.33 -11.94 -3.17
N ARG A 292 -14.73 -13.12 -3.18
CA ARG A 292 -15.24 -14.33 -3.83
C ARG A 292 -16.14 -15.13 -2.89
N GLN A 293 -15.72 -15.25 -1.62
CA GLN A 293 -16.40 -16.09 -0.66
C GLN A 293 -16.09 -15.62 0.77
N VAL A 294 -17.09 -15.72 1.65
CA VAL A 294 -16.92 -15.58 3.11
C VAL A 294 -17.27 -16.91 3.74
N CYS A 295 -16.34 -17.52 4.48
CA CYS A 295 -16.51 -18.79 5.18
C CYS A 295 -16.41 -18.55 6.68
N THR A 296 -17.35 -19.10 7.45
CA THR A 296 -17.30 -19.13 8.91
C THR A 296 -16.97 -20.55 9.36
N VAL A 297 -16.01 -20.70 10.29
CA VAL A 297 -15.54 -21.98 10.83
C VAL A 297 -15.99 -22.15 12.26
#